data_f4026cdb9e1906301663797a6bacaa5b
#
_entry.id   f4026cdb9e1906301663797a6bacaa5b
#
_cell.length_a   1.000
_cell.length_b   1.000
_cell.length_c   1.000
_cell.angle_alpha   90.00
_cell.angle_beta   90.00
_cell.angle_gamma   90.00
#
_symmetry.space_group_name_H-M   'P 1'
#
loop_
_entity.id
_entity.type
_entity.pdbx_description
1 polymer ?
#
loop_
_entity_poly.entity_id
_entity_poly.type
_entity_poly.pdbx_seq_one_letter_code
_entity_poly.pdbx_strand_id
1 'polypeptide(L)'
;MLRECYIAEVMRRRMQFIDDEATQSHIEKAAKWLTGNCKPGLLLFGTVGNGKSTLARAIGSLIGILYESAYFDQRKTVRTVSALELADIAKNEPERFNGIKKAELLAIDDVGTEPSVVKVWGNEISPFVDTIYYRYDRQLFTIMTSNLNVEDLANKYGERIADRFTEMFDRIPFINHSYRK
;
A
#
# COMPACT_ATOMS: atom_id res chain seq x y z
N MET A 1 -0.65 6.91 -18.99
CA MET A 1 -0.27 5.55 -18.53
C MET A 1 -0.87 5.16 -17.17
N LEU A 2 -0.64 5.88 -16.03
CA LEU A 2 -1.24 5.47 -14.74
C LEU A 2 -2.77 5.46 -14.79
N ARG A 3 -3.39 6.45 -15.45
CA ARG A 3 -4.85 6.50 -15.65
C ARG A 3 -5.36 5.26 -16.39
N GLU A 4 -4.68 4.81 -17.42
CA GLU A 4 -5.06 3.62 -18.17
C GLU A 4 -4.95 2.34 -17.32
N CYS A 5 -3.89 2.23 -16.52
CA CYS A 5 -3.78 1.14 -15.54
C CYS A 5 -4.90 1.17 -14.50
N TYR A 6 -5.30 2.37 -14.04
CA TYR A 6 -6.41 2.51 -13.10
C TYR A 6 -7.74 2.07 -13.73
N ILE A 7 -8.04 2.49 -14.96
CA ILE A 7 -9.23 2.08 -15.70
C ILE A 7 -9.24 0.55 -15.86
N ALA A 8 -8.11 -0.05 -16.27
CA ALA A 8 -7.99 -1.50 -16.42
C ALA A 8 -8.26 -2.24 -15.09
N GLU A 9 -7.78 -1.72 -13.95
CA GLU A 9 -8.05 -2.31 -12.64
C GLU A 9 -9.53 -2.19 -12.22
N VAL A 10 -10.21 -1.10 -12.57
CA VAL A 10 -11.66 -0.94 -12.37
C VAL A 10 -12.44 -1.97 -13.20
N MET A 11 -12.11 -2.07 -14.49
CA MET A 11 -12.75 -3.01 -15.43
C MET A 11 -12.52 -4.48 -15.05
N ARG A 12 -11.31 -4.82 -14.56
CA ARG A 12 -11.01 -6.17 -14.06
C ARG A 12 -11.93 -6.60 -12.92
N ARG A 13 -12.42 -5.64 -12.13
CA ARG A 13 -13.40 -5.86 -11.06
C ARG A 13 -14.85 -5.83 -11.55
N ARG A 14 -15.08 -5.75 -12.87
CA ARG A 14 -16.41 -5.63 -13.49
C ARG A 14 -17.19 -4.42 -13.00
N MET A 15 -16.48 -3.33 -12.66
CA MET A 15 -17.07 -2.07 -12.25
C MET A 15 -16.97 -1.04 -13.36
N GLN A 16 -17.88 -0.04 -13.32
CA GLN A 16 -17.82 1.08 -14.23
C GLN A 16 -16.80 2.12 -13.74
N PHE A 17 -15.94 2.58 -14.64
CA PHE A 17 -15.05 3.70 -14.35
C PHE A 17 -15.84 5.01 -14.26
N ILE A 18 -15.59 5.78 -13.20
CA ILE A 18 -16.17 7.11 -12.98
C ILE A 18 -15.03 8.13 -13.10
N ASP A 19 -15.12 8.97 -14.11
CA ASP A 19 -14.12 10.00 -14.42
C ASP A 19 -14.51 11.32 -13.74
N ASP A 20 -14.38 11.37 -12.43
CA ASP A 20 -14.64 12.57 -11.63
C ASP A 20 -13.34 13.29 -11.23
N GLU A 21 -13.46 14.53 -10.76
CA GLU A 21 -12.32 15.36 -10.34
C GLU A 21 -11.51 14.70 -9.20
N ALA A 22 -12.17 13.98 -8.30
CA ALA A 22 -11.50 13.29 -7.20
C ALA A 22 -10.59 12.19 -7.73
N THR A 23 -11.09 11.33 -8.63
CA THR A 23 -10.31 10.27 -9.28
C THR A 23 -9.13 10.84 -10.05
N GLN A 24 -9.35 11.90 -10.85
CA GLN A 24 -8.28 12.58 -11.60
C GLN A 24 -7.22 13.13 -10.67
N SER A 25 -7.61 13.86 -9.61
CA SER A 25 -6.69 14.41 -8.60
C SER A 25 -5.85 13.33 -7.91
N HIS A 26 -6.47 12.19 -7.54
CA HIS A 26 -5.75 11.09 -6.91
C HIS A 26 -4.72 10.46 -7.85
N ILE A 27 -5.08 10.24 -9.12
CA ILE A 27 -4.18 9.71 -10.14
C ILE A 27 -3.01 10.67 -10.39
N GLU A 28 -3.27 11.98 -10.49
CA GLU A 28 -2.23 13.00 -10.70
C GLU A 28 -1.26 13.07 -9.51
N LYS A 29 -1.77 13.06 -8.28
CA LYS A 29 -0.92 13.05 -7.07
C LYS A 29 -0.03 11.80 -7.02
N ALA A 30 -0.59 10.63 -7.32
CA ALA A 30 0.17 9.40 -7.38
C ALA A 30 1.21 9.41 -8.52
N ALA A 31 0.88 9.97 -9.69
CA ALA A 31 1.82 10.12 -10.79
C ALA A 31 2.98 11.07 -10.43
N LYS A 32 2.70 12.18 -9.75
CA LYS A 32 3.73 13.10 -9.23
C LYS A 32 4.63 12.41 -8.22
N TRP A 33 4.06 11.60 -7.33
CA TRP A 33 4.86 10.81 -6.38
C TRP A 33 5.79 9.81 -7.09
N LEU A 34 5.30 9.11 -8.12
CA LEU A 34 6.11 8.14 -8.88
C LEU A 34 7.26 8.77 -9.67
N THR A 35 7.13 10.03 -10.08
CA THR A 35 8.09 10.71 -10.99
C THR A 35 8.91 11.79 -10.29
N GLY A 36 8.59 12.11 -9.04
CA GLY A 36 9.24 13.15 -8.26
C GLY A 36 10.34 12.64 -7.34
N ASN A 37 11.04 13.59 -6.71
CA ASN A 37 11.98 13.28 -5.61
C ASN A 37 11.19 13.20 -4.29
N CYS A 38 10.36 12.16 -4.17
CA CYS A 38 9.42 11.98 -3.08
C CYS A 38 9.92 10.94 -2.07
N LYS A 39 9.18 10.76 -0.98
CA LYS A 39 9.45 9.73 0.02
C LYS A 39 9.30 8.34 -0.58
N PRO A 40 10.00 7.31 -0.05
CA PRO A 40 9.93 5.96 -0.58
C PRO A 40 8.57 5.30 -0.39
N GLY A 41 7.73 5.83 0.49
CA GLY A 41 6.41 5.31 0.80
C GLY A 41 5.27 6.21 0.34
N LEU A 42 4.13 5.58 0.01
CA LEU A 42 2.86 6.25 -0.29
C LEU A 42 1.75 5.66 0.58
N LEU A 43 1.07 6.50 1.35
CA LEU A 43 -0.11 6.17 2.13
C LEU A 43 -1.37 6.72 1.46
N LEU A 44 -2.26 5.82 1.04
CA LEU A 44 -3.60 6.14 0.54
C LEU A 44 -4.61 5.87 1.67
N PHE A 45 -5.24 6.89 2.22
CA PHE A 45 -6.11 6.73 3.38
C PHE A 45 -7.44 7.47 3.24
N GLY A 46 -8.45 7.03 3.99
CA GLY A 46 -9.78 7.66 3.99
C GLY A 46 -10.92 6.66 3.87
N THR A 47 -12.11 7.12 3.46
CA THR A 47 -13.35 6.35 3.53
C THR A 47 -13.35 5.07 2.66
N VAL A 48 -14.26 4.14 2.99
CA VAL A 48 -14.37 2.84 2.30
C VAL A 48 -14.94 3.00 0.88
N GLY A 49 -14.43 2.22 -0.07
CA GLY A 49 -15.04 2.08 -1.40
C GLY A 49 -14.69 3.18 -2.40
N ASN A 50 -13.76 4.05 -2.11
CA ASN A 50 -13.40 5.24 -2.90
C ASN A 50 -12.17 5.11 -3.80
N GLY A 51 -11.65 3.88 -4.02
CA GLY A 51 -10.63 3.62 -5.06
C GLY A 51 -9.20 3.46 -4.56
N LYS A 52 -8.88 3.54 -3.25
CA LYS A 52 -7.52 3.39 -2.70
C LYS A 52 -6.79 2.13 -3.19
N SER A 53 -7.36 0.96 -2.93
CA SER A 53 -6.76 -0.33 -3.34
C SER A 53 -6.68 -0.47 -4.86
N THR A 54 -7.59 0.17 -5.60
CA THR A 54 -7.55 0.22 -7.06
C THR A 54 -6.34 1.01 -7.54
N LEU A 55 -6.10 2.19 -6.94
CA LEU A 55 -4.94 3.01 -7.28
C LEU A 55 -3.61 2.33 -6.90
N ALA A 56 -3.54 1.70 -5.72
CA ALA A 56 -2.36 0.93 -5.31
C ALA A 56 -2.02 -0.19 -6.32
N ARG A 57 -3.03 -0.92 -6.79
CA ARG A 57 -2.84 -1.97 -7.82
C ARG A 57 -2.50 -1.40 -9.18
N ALA A 58 -3.11 -0.27 -9.58
CA ALA A 58 -2.77 0.41 -10.83
C ALA A 58 -1.31 0.86 -10.88
N ILE A 59 -0.78 1.35 -9.76
CA ILE A 59 0.65 1.66 -9.62
C ILE A 59 1.50 0.39 -9.82
N GLY A 60 1.11 -0.72 -9.18
CA GLY A 60 1.80 -2.01 -9.35
C GLY A 60 1.80 -2.50 -10.80
N SER A 61 0.65 -2.40 -11.49
CA SER A 61 0.51 -2.75 -12.90
C SER A 61 1.37 -1.86 -13.80
N LEU A 62 1.39 -0.54 -13.55
CA LEU A 62 2.24 0.39 -14.28
C LEU A 62 3.73 0.06 -14.14
N ILE A 63 4.19 -0.21 -12.92
CA ILE A 63 5.58 -0.60 -12.66
C ILE A 63 5.94 -1.87 -13.43
N GLY A 64 5.06 -2.88 -13.39
CA GLY A 64 5.24 -4.13 -14.15
C GLY A 64 5.40 -3.88 -15.64
N ILE A 65 4.51 -3.08 -16.25
CA ILE A 65 4.55 -2.73 -17.68
C ILE A 65 5.83 -1.98 -18.04
N LEU A 66 6.24 -0.99 -17.24
CA LEU A 66 7.44 -0.19 -17.51
C LEU A 66 8.72 -1.04 -17.42
N TYR A 67 8.79 -1.97 -16.48
CA TYR A 67 9.93 -2.88 -16.37
C TYR A 67 9.98 -3.92 -17.49
N GLU A 68 8.84 -4.47 -17.88
CA GLU A 68 8.77 -5.42 -19.00
C GLU A 68 9.18 -4.77 -20.32
N SER A 69 8.87 -3.48 -20.53
CA SER A 69 9.25 -2.74 -21.74
C SER A 69 10.71 -2.30 -21.76
N ALA A 70 11.34 -2.08 -20.61
CA ALA A 70 12.70 -1.55 -20.49
C ALA A 70 13.79 -2.63 -20.38
N TYR A 71 13.45 -3.81 -19.82
CA TYR A 71 14.41 -4.88 -19.54
C TYR A 71 13.77 -6.24 -19.84
N PHE A 72 13.97 -6.75 -21.03
CA PHE A 72 13.37 -7.98 -21.56
C PHE A 72 13.50 -9.22 -20.64
N ASP A 73 14.45 -9.24 -19.72
CA ASP A 73 14.73 -10.40 -18.85
C ASP A 73 14.41 -10.19 -17.35
N GLN A 74 13.94 -9.01 -16.94
CA GLN A 74 13.71 -8.71 -15.52
C GLN A 74 12.29 -8.18 -15.29
N ARG A 75 11.41 -9.04 -14.80
CA ARG A 75 10.09 -8.62 -14.32
C ARG A 75 10.20 -8.09 -12.89
N LYS A 76 9.99 -6.78 -12.69
CA LYS A 76 9.73 -6.24 -11.35
C LYS A 76 8.22 -6.15 -11.13
N THR A 77 7.77 -6.76 -10.05
CA THR A 77 6.36 -6.70 -9.66
C THR A 77 6.24 -6.17 -8.23
N VAL A 78 5.24 -5.35 -7.99
CA VAL A 78 4.90 -4.93 -6.63
C VAL A 78 4.21 -6.10 -5.94
N ARG A 79 4.86 -6.65 -4.91
CA ARG A 79 4.26 -7.69 -4.08
C ARG A 79 3.12 -7.08 -3.28
N THR A 80 1.91 -7.60 -3.44
CA THR A 80 0.73 -7.10 -2.72
C THR A 80 0.27 -8.12 -1.69
N VAL A 81 -0.01 -7.66 -0.48
CA VAL A 81 -0.54 -8.44 0.64
C VAL A 81 -1.52 -7.58 1.44
N SER A 82 -2.59 -8.15 1.97
CA SER A 82 -3.41 -7.43 2.94
C SER A 82 -2.74 -7.43 4.32
N ALA A 83 -3.04 -6.43 5.16
CA ALA A 83 -2.50 -6.38 6.52
C ALA A 83 -2.93 -7.59 7.35
N LEU A 84 -4.16 -8.07 7.15
CA LEU A 84 -4.67 -9.29 7.79
C LEU A 84 -3.91 -10.55 7.34
N GLU A 85 -3.68 -10.70 6.02
CA GLU A 85 -2.88 -11.80 5.47
C GLU A 85 -1.43 -11.73 5.96
N LEU A 86 -0.84 -10.54 6.04
CA LEU A 86 0.51 -10.34 6.57
C LEU A 86 0.63 -10.84 8.02
N ALA A 87 -0.38 -10.57 8.86
CA ALA A 87 -0.42 -11.03 10.24
C ALA A 87 -0.56 -12.57 10.33
N ASP A 88 -1.38 -13.17 9.47
CA ASP A 88 -1.54 -14.63 9.41
C ASP A 88 -0.27 -15.33 8.92
N ILE A 89 0.35 -14.82 7.87
CA ILE A 89 1.64 -15.34 7.36
C ILE A 89 2.73 -15.23 8.43
N ALA A 90 2.80 -14.12 9.15
CA ALA A 90 3.79 -13.97 10.22
C ALA A 90 3.66 -15.02 11.31
N LYS A 91 2.41 -15.44 11.61
CA LYS A 91 2.11 -16.48 12.59
C LYS A 91 2.46 -17.88 12.10
N ASN A 92 2.14 -18.20 10.85
CA ASN A 92 2.14 -19.56 10.34
C ASN A 92 3.34 -19.88 9.42
N GLU A 93 3.93 -18.87 8.75
CA GLU A 93 4.95 -19.01 7.71
C GLU A 93 6.08 -17.96 7.90
N PRO A 94 6.92 -18.07 8.96
CA PRO A 94 7.92 -17.03 9.29
C PRO A 94 8.91 -16.72 8.16
N GLU A 95 9.31 -17.71 7.37
CA GLU A 95 10.21 -17.51 6.23
C GLU A 95 9.54 -16.70 5.11
N ARG A 96 8.27 -17.00 4.81
CA ARG A 96 7.48 -16.25 3.85
C ARG A 96 7.24 -14.82 4.32
N PHE A 97 6.97 -14.61 5.61
CA PHE A 97 6.86 -13.29 6.23
C PHE A 97 8.16 -12.49 6.03
N ASN A 98 9.32 -13.08 6.32
CA ASN A 98 10.60 -12.44 6.09
C ASN A 98 10.83 -12.10 4.62
N GLY A 99 10.41 -12.96 3.69
CA GLY A 99 10.46 -12.68 2.26
C GLY A 99 9.56 -11.52 1.83
N ILE A 100 8.38 -11.38 2.43
CA ILE A 100 7.47 -10.24 2.18
C ILE A 100 8.07 -8.95 2.72
N LYS A 101 8.51 -8.95 3.97
CA LYS A 101 9.11 -7.79 4.64
C LYS A 101 10.30 -7.22 3.86
N LYS A 102 11.10 -8.09 3.26
CA LYS A 102 12.31 -7.76 2.49
C LYS A 102 12.06 -7.47 1.00
N ALA A 103 10.85 -7.65 0.49
CA ALA A 103 10.55 -7.41 -0.91
C ALA A 103 10.93 -5.97 -1.33
N GLU A 104 11.59 -5.81 -2.47
CA GLU A 104 12.00 -4.50 -2.97
C GLU A 104 10.81 -3.55 -3.11
N LEU A 105 9.74 -4.04 -3.72
CA LEU A 105 8.49 -3.29 -3.95
C LEU A 105 7.34 -4.00 -3.22
N LEU A 106 6.72 -3.33 -2.26
CA LEU A 106 5.63 -3.88 -1.45
C LEU A 106 4.42 -2.96 -1.43
N ALA A 107 3.23 -3.55 -1.56
CA ALA A 107 1.96 -2.90 -1.26
C ALA A 107 1.25 -3.66 -0.12
N ILE A 108 0.86 -2.95 0.94
CA ILE A 108 0.09 -3.49 2.07
C ILE A 108 -1.32 -2.88 2.01
N ASP A 109 -2.31 -3.72 1.72
CA ASP A 109 -3.71 -3.29 1.57
C ASP A 109 -4.46 -3.40 2.89
N ASP A 110 -5.40 -2.48 3.13
CA ASP A 110 -6.31 -2.45 4.29
C ASP A 110 -5.60 -2.45 5.66
N VAL A 111 -4.52 -1.65 5.79
CA VAL A 111 -3.80 -1.44 7.05
C VAL A 111 -4.75 -0.91 8.12
N GLY A 112 -4.70 -1.50 9.30
CA GLY A 112 -5.57 -1.21 10.43
C GLY A 112 -6.67 -2.25 10.67
N THR A 113 -6.85 -3.21 9.76
CA THR A 113 -7.83 -4.30 9.92
C THR A 113 -7.27 -5.52 10.67
N GLU A 114 -5.95 -5.68 10.68
CA GLU A 114 -5.26 -6.78 11.35
C GLU A 114 -5.18 -6.59 12.87
N PRO A 115 -5.00 -7.65 13.65
CA PRO A 115 -4.65 -7.55 15.07
C PRO A 115 -3.29 -6.88 15.23
N SER A 116 -3.18 -5.95 16.19
CA SER A 116 -1.91 -5.21 16.44
C SER A 116 -0.79 -6.15 16.89
N VAL A 117 -1.14 -7.25 17.51
CA VAL A 117 -0.20 -8.27 18.05
C VAL A 117 -0.68 -9.66 17.70
N VAL A 118 0.23 -10.54 17.32
CA VAL A 118 0.00 -11.98 17.15
C VAL A 118 0.96 -12.79 18.02
N LYS A 119 0.55 -13.98 18.44
CA LYS A 119 1.39 -14.89 19.23
C LYS A 119 2.09 -15.89 18.31
N VAL A 120 3.41 -15.90 18.36
CA VAL A 120 4.27 -16.84 17.62
C VAL A 120 5.19 -17.53 18.59
N TRP A 121 5.05 -18.86 18.76
CA TRP A 121 5.86 -19.65 19.69
C TRP A 121 5.88 -19.09 21.13
N GLY A 122 4.76 -18.55 21.59
CA GLY A 122 4.65 -17.96 22.93
C GLY A 122 5.11 -16.49 23.04
N ASN A 123 5.74 -15.95 22.02
CA ASN A 123 6.15 -14.53 21.96
C ASN A 123 5.07 -13.68 21.27
N GLU A 124 4.87 -12.48 21.77
CA GLU A 124 4.02 -11.49 21.14
C GLU A 124 4.85 -10.68 20.12
N ILE A 125 4.38 -10.65 18.88
CA ILE A 125 5.00 -9.85 17.81
C ILE A 125 3.95 -8.96 17.15
N SER A 126 4.37 -7.85 16.59
CA SER A 126 3.54 -6.92 15.81
C SER A 126 4.01 -6.95 14.34
N PRO A 127 3.45 -7.83 13.49
CA PRO A 127 3.98 -8.07 12.13
C PRO A 127 3.99 -6.83 11.26
N PHE A 128 2.95 -6.01 11.33
CA PHE A 128 2.89 -4.76 10.59
C PHE A 128 3.98 -3.78 11.07
N VAL A 129 4.09 -3.58 12.38
CA VAL A 129 5.10 -2.69 12.99
C VAL A 129 6.52 -3.15 12.63
N ASP A 130 6.81 -4.45 12.76
CA ASP A 130 8.11 -5.03 12.38
C ASP A 130 8.43 -4.83 10.90
N THR A 131 7.41 -4.97 10.04
CA THR A 131 7.55 -4.72 8.60
C THR A 131 7.89 -3.25 8.32
N ILE A 132 7.18 -2.32 8.96
CA ILE A 132 7.41 -0.88 8.75
C ILE A 132 8.79 -0.46 9.24
N TYR A 133 9.23 -0.92 10.43
CA TYR A 133 10.58 -0.63 10.91
C TYR A 133 11.66 -1.12 9.96
N TYR A 134 11.56 -2.36 9.51
CA TYR A 134 12.53 -2.92 8.57
C TYR A 134 12.61 -2.10 7.26
N ARG A 135 11.45 -1.70 6.73
CA ARG A 135 11.35 -0.97 5.46
C ARG A 135 11.78 0.48 5.60
N TYR A 136 11.47 1.12 6.73
CA TYR A 136 11.92 2.46 7.08
C TYR A 136 13.45 2.54 7.12
N ASP A 137 14.10 1.64 7.86
CA ASP A 137 15.56 1.63 8.00
C ASP A 137 16.31 1.47 6.66
N ARG A 138 15.64 0.89 5.66
CA ARG A 138 16.20 0.62 4.33
C ARG A 138 15.61 1.48 3.22
N GLN A 139 14.72 2.39 3.57
CA GLN A 139 14.03 3.29 2.64
C GLN A 139 13.42 2.55 1.44
N LEU A 140 12.77 1.40 1.70
CA LEU A 140 12.21 0.54 0.66
C LEU A 140 10.86 1.07 0.16
N PHE A 141 10.66 0.98 -1.16
CA PHE A 141 9.40 1.35 -1.81
C PHE A 141 8.20 0.62 -1.19
N THR A 142 7.28 1.38 -0.61
CA THR A 142 6.14 0.85 0.13
C THR A 142 4.86 1.62 -0.18
N ILE A 143 3.83 0.95 -0.68
CA ILE A 143 2.48 1.51 -0.79
C ILE A 143 1.63 0.94 0.35
N MET A 144 0.84 1.79 0.99
CA MET A 144 -0.15 1.35 1.98
C MET A 144 -1.53 1.93 1.67
N THR A 145 -2.57 1.14 1.91
CA THR A 145 -3.93 1.66 1.96
C THR A 145 -4.51 1.48 3.35
N SER A 146 -5.34 2.43 3.80
CA SER A 146 -6.03 2.34 5.09
C SER A 146 -7.39 3.03 5.06
N ASN A 147 -8.34 2.51 5.83
CA ASN A 147 -9.59 3.20 6.12
C ASN A 147 -9.47 4.09 7.38
N LEU A 148 -8.38 3.97 8.11
CA LEU A 148 -8.05 4.81 9.25
C LEU A 148 -7.33 6.08 8.76
N ASN A 149 -7.55 7.19 9.43
CA ASN A 149 -6.74 8.38 9.25
C ASN A 149 -5.38 8.24 9.95
N VAL A 150 -4.51 9.23 9.81
CA VAL A 150 -3.14 9.17 10.36
C VAL A 150 -3.14 9.15 11.89
N GLU A 151 -4.08 9.85 12.51
CA GLU A 151 -4.24 9.90 13.97
C GLU A 151 -4.72 8.55 14.52
N ASP A 152 -5.70 7.93 13.86
CA ASP A 152 -6.18 6.59 14.22
C ASP A 152 -5.09 5.52 14.05
N LEU A 153 -4.25 5.64 13.01
CA LEU A 153 -3.07 4.77 12.83
C LEU A 153 -2.05 4.98 13.97
N ALA A 154 -1.81 6.23 14.37
CA ALA A 154 -0.94 6.55 15.51
C ALA A 154 -1.49 5.95 16.82
N ASN A 155 -2.79 6.07 17.06
CA ASN A 155 -3.45 5.49 18.22
C ASN A 155 -3.35 3.95 18.24
N LYS A 156 -3.46 3.31 17.06
CA LYS A 156 -3.39 1.86 16.95
C LYS A 156 -1.97 1.29 17.13
N TYR A 157 -0.96 1.94 16.55
CA TYR A 157 0.40 1.39 16.48
C TYR A 157 1.43 2.13 17.36
N GLY A 158 1.03 3.24 17.97
CA GLY A 158 1.85 4.06 18.85
C GLY A 158 2.60 5.19 18.14
N GLU A 159 3.00 6.19 18.93
CA GLU A 159 3.64 7.43 18.44
C GLU A 159 4.91 7.18 17.62
N ARG A 160 5.72 6.20 18.00
CA ARG A 160 6.97 5.87 17.26
C ARG A 160 6.72 5.44 15.82
N ILE A 161 5.60 4.77 15.56
CA ILE A 161 5.20 4.42 14.18
C ILE A 161 4.65 5.64 13.46
N ALA A 162 3.91 6.51 14.15
CA ALA A 162 3.40 7.76 13.58
C ALA A 162 4.53 8.68 13.08
N ASP A 163 5.63 8.78 13.83
CA ASP A 163 6.82 9.52 13.41
C ASP A 163 7.40 8.94 12.11
N ARG A 164 7.58 7.62 12.05
CA ARG A 164 8.07 6.95 10.83
C ARG A 164 7.14 7.10 9.65
N PHE A 165 5.83 7.09 9.87
CA PHE A 165 4.87 7.40 8.80
C PHE A 165 5.05 8.82 8.27
N THR A 166 5.36 9.76 9.14
CA THR A 166 5.60 11.14 8.74
C THR A 166 6.89 11.27 7.93
N GLU A 167 7.94 10.56 8.28
CA GLU A 167 9.21 10.60 7.57
C GLU A 167 9.22 9.79 6.26
N MET A 168 8.62 8.60 6.26
CA MET A 168 8.71 7.64 5.17
C MET A 168 7.62 7.81 4.10
N PHE A 169 6.42 8.31 4.45
CA PHE A 169 5.27 8.27 3.55
C PHE A 169 4.81 9.65 3.11
N ASP A 170 4.63 9.83 1.80
CA ASP A 170 3.73 10.83 1.26
C ASP A 170 2.28 10.35 1.38
N ARG A 171 1.33 11.28 1.45
CA ARG A 171 -0.04 11.01 1.86
C ARG A 171 -1.04 11.51 0.82
N ILE A 172 -1.95 10.65 0.40
CA ILE A 172 -3.08 11.03 -0.47
C ILE A 172 -4.38 10.70 0.27
N PRO A 173 -5.13 11.70 0.76
CA PRO A 173 -6.43 11.49 1.38
C PRO A 173 -7.49 11.21 0.33
N PHE A 174 -8.33 10.21 0.59
CA PHE A 174 -9.50 9.81 -0.18
C PHE A 174 -10.76 10.19 0.60
N ILE A 175 -11.26 11.40 0.37
CA ILE A 175 -12.41 11.97 1.05
C ILE A 175 -13.69 11.96 0.19
N ASN A 176 -13.60 11.48 -1.05
CA ASN A 176 -14.73 11.34 -1.96
C ASN A 176 -15.70 10.25 -1.48
N HIS A 177 -16.92 10.28 -2.03
CA HIS A 177 -17.94 9.26 -1.76
C HIS A 177 -17.52 7.88 -2.27
N SER A 178 -18.17 6.84 -1.74
CA SER A 178 -17.95 5.46 -2.17
C SER A 178 -18.44 5.24 -3.62
N TYR A 179 -17.63 4.58 -4.43
CA TYR A 179 -18.00 4.09 -5.77
C TYR A 179 -18.68 2.72 -5.74
N ARG A 180 -18.78 2.10 -4.55
CA ARG A 180 -19.55 0.86 -4.37
C ARG A 180 -21.04 1.22 -4.25
N LYS A 181 -21.84 0.70 -5.17
CA LYS A 181 -23.30 0.75 -5.10
C LYS A 181 -23.82 -0.48 -4.37
#